data_c35648e082ce4ca7c43f9218e367d4a5
#
_entry.id   c35648e082ce4ca7c43f9218e367d4a5
#
_cell.length_a   1.000
_cell.length_b   1.000
_cell.length_c   1.000
_cell.angle_alpha   90.00
_cell.angle_beta   90.00
_cell.angle_gamma   90.00
#
_symmetry.space_group_name_H-M   'P 1'
#
loop_
_entity.id
_entity.type
_entity.pdbx_description
1 polymer ?
#
loop_
_entity_poly.entity_id
_entity_poly.type
_entity_poly.pdbx_seq_one_letter_code
_entity_poly.pdbx_strand_id
1 'polypeptide(L)'
;MKISAYIIAYIEAEKKRDCINSVLWADEIIVADSHSTDGTSEIAEELGAKVVHIPFEGYGDLRNKAISHCNGEWIFSLDSDERCTEEVRDEILALIENAPLDIYRVPRKNYFMGRWIKHSGWYPNFRQPQLFRNGKMSYDLKLVHEGFVSHSDKKIGVISNIIWQFPFKNTEEVIHKANRYSTLGVEKLQDKGETGGVFKAFLHGFWSFIKHYIFKLGFLDGGPGFVIAFGNFEGTFYRYIKLTEAQANWKVPSVKPIHKPKQ
;
A
#
# COMPACT_ATOMS: atom_id res chain seq x y z
N MET A 1 5.24 14.05 25.87
CA MET A 1 4.69 13.84 24.52
C MET A 1 3.93 12.53 24.54
N LYS A 2 2.62 12.60 24.32
CA LYS A 2 1.75 11.41 24.40
C LYS A 2 1.72 10.62 23.12
N ILE A 3 1.65 11.28 21.95
CA ILE A 3 1.50 10.61 20.66
C ILE A 3 2.35 11.22 19.55
N SER A 4 3.09 10.38 18.83
CA SER A 4 3.75 10.71 17.59
C SER A 4 3.00 10.07 16.42
N ALA A 5 2.68 10.84 15.38
CA ALA A 5 2.23 10.31 14.10
C ALA A 5 3.44 10.16 13.17
N TYR A 6 3.58 9.02 12.47
CA TYR A 6 4.55 8.94 11.39
C TYR A 6 3.90 8.58 10.05
N ILE A 7 4.46 9.12 8.98
CA ILE A 7 4.00 8.92 7.61
C ILE A 7 5.22 8.56 6.76
N ILE A 8 5.13 7.45 6.04
CA ILE A 8 6.15 7.11 5.02
C ILE A 8 5.83 7.81 3.70
N ALA A 9 6.85 8.24 2.96
CA ALA A 9 6.70 9.01 1.73
C ALA A 9 7.71 8.64 0.65
N TYR A 10 7.24 8.61 -0.60
CA TYR A 10 8.07 8.61 -1.80
C TYR A 10 7.28 9.13 -2.99
N ILE A 11 7.62 10.34 -3.48
CA ILE A 11 6.97 11.01 -4.63
C ILE A 11 5.43 11.05 -4.45
N GLU A 12 4.98 11.77 -3.40
CA GLU A 12 3.57 11.79 -2.97
C GLU A 12 3.08 13.22 -2.65
N ALA A 13 3.67 14.26 -3.26
CA ALA A 13 3.40 15.67 -2.95
C ALA A 13 1.90 16.01 -2.92
N GLU A 14 1.13 15.56 -3.92
CA GLU A 14 -0.31 15.85 -4.02
C GLU A 14 -1.14 15.22 -2.89
N LYS A 15 -0.77 14.01 -2.45
CA LYS A 15 -1.51 13.29 -1.40
C LYS A 15 -1.07 13.68 0.00
N LYS A 16 0.16 14.19 0.13
CA LYS A 16 0.82 14.41 1.41
C LYS A 16 0.15 15.51 2.24
N ARG A 17 -0.22 16.62 1.63
CA ARG A 17 -0.81 17.77 2.35
C ARG A 17 -2.05 17.36 3.16
N ASP A 18 -2.98 16.65 2.56
CA ASP A 18 -4.19 16.21 3.28
C ASP A 18 -3.90 15.14 4.33
N CYS A 19 -2.92 14.25 4.09
CA CYS A 19 -2.51 13.25 5.07
C CYS A 19 -1.97 13.93 6.33
N ILE A 20 -1.01 14.85 6.18
CA ILE A 20 -0.41 15.58 7.30
C ILE A 20 -1.48 16.43 8.02
N ASN A 21 -2.32 17.16 7.27
CA ASN A 21 -3.40 17.96 7.86
C ASN A 21 -4.33 17.12 8.73
N SER A 22 -4.55 15.84 8.40
CA SER A 22 -5.42 14.95 9.17
C SER A 22 -4.81 14.49 10.52
N VAL A 23 -3.52 14.75 10.75
CA VAL A 23 -2.82 14.36 11.98
C VAL A 23 -2.13 15.52 12.70
N LEU A 24 -2.44 16.78 12.37
CA LEU A 24 -1.92 17.98 13.07
C LEU A 24 -2.28 18.03 14.56
N TRP A 25 -3.17 17.19 15.00
CA TRP A 25 -3.54 17.01 16.41
C TRP A 25 -2.54 16.16 17.22
N ALA A 26 -1.61 15.45 16.56
CA ALA A 26 -0.55 14.71 17.24
C ALA A 26 0.50 15.68 17.82
N ASP A 27 1.14 15.29 18.92
CA ASP A 27 2.19 16.09 19.54
C ASP A 27 3.46 16.21 18.68
N GLU A 28 3.66 15.22 17.82
CA GLU A 28 4.80 15.15 16.91
C GLU A 28 4.38 14.47 15.61
N ILE A 29 4.87 14.99 14.47
CA ILE A 29 4.66 14.40 13.16
C ILE A 29 6.02 14.13 12.52
N ILE A 30 6.29 12.87 12.19
CA ILE A 30 7.50 12.43 11.48
C ILE A 30 7.12 12.04 10.05
N VAL A 31 7.76 12.63 9.06
CA VAL A 31 7.66 12.21 7.66
C VAL A 31 8.96 11.53 7.27
N ALA A 32 8.92 10.22 7.11
CA ALA A 32 10.04 9.42 6.62
C ALA A 32 10.02 9.42 5.08
N ASP A 33 10.85 10.26 4.50
CA ASP A 33 10.93 10.48 3.06
C ASP A 33 12.08 9.69 2.43
N SER A 34 11.78 8.91 1.39
CA SER A 34 12.76 8.11 0.66
C SER A 34 13.37 8.89 -0.51
N HIS A 35 13.86 10.10 -0.24
CA HIS A 35 14.49 11.00 -1.22
C HIS A 35 13.53 11.39 -2.37
N SER A 36 12.35 11.86 -2.05
CA SER A 36 11.40 12.44 -3.02
C SER A 36 11.98 13.64 -3.74
N THR A 37 11.59 13.82 -5.00
CA THR A 37 12.07 14.92 -5.86
C THR A 37 10.92 15.80 -6.36
N ASP A 38 9.72 15.65 -5.82
CA ASP A 38 8.48 16.28 -6.29
C ASP A 38 7.94 17.37 -5.34
N GLY A 39 8.74 17.82 -4.35
CA GLY A 39 8.29 18.77 -3.33
C GLY A 39 7.61 18.13 -2.12
N THR A 40 7.65 16.81 -1.99
CA THR A 40 7.03 16.08 -0.85
C THR A 40 7.61 16.55 0.49
N SER A 41 8.94 16.69 0.61
CA SER A 41 9.61 17.09 1.85
C SER A 41 9.30 18.54 2.21
N GLU A 42 9.34 19.45 1.26
CA GLU A 42 9.05 20.87 1.44
C GLU A 42 7.63 21.10 1.95
N ILE A 43 6.65 20.37 1.38
CA ILE A 43 5.26 20.41 1.85
C ILE A 43 5.15 19.91 3.29
N ALA A 44 5.89 18.87 3.66
CA ALA A 44 5.85 18.32 5.01
C ALA A 44 6.42 19.32 6.03
N GLU A 45 7.54 19.95 5.73
CA GLU A 45 8.18 20.98 6.57
C GLU A 45 7.30 22.23 6.70
N GLU A 46 6.69 22.70 5.61
CA GLU A 46 5.71 23.82 5.61
C GLU A 46 4.56 23.57 6.58
N LEU A 47 4.11 22.32 6.71
CA LEU A 47 3.03 21.91 7.61
C LEU A 47 3.51 21.60 9.05
N GLY A 48 4.78 21.83 9.36
CA GLY A 48 5.33 21.64 10.70
C GLY A 48 5.75 20.20 11.02
N ALA A 49 5.77 19.30 10.05
CA ALA A 49 6.29 17.95 10.26
C ALA A 49 7.82 17.93 10.25
N LYS A 50 8.41 17.06 11.06
CA LYS A 50 9.84 16.76 11.01
C LYS A 50 10.11 15.76 9.89
N VAL A 51 10.84 16.18 8.85
CA VAL A 51 11.24 15.30 7.75
C VAL A 51 12.52 14.54 8.12
N VAL A 52 12.55 13.25 7.83
CA VAL A 52 13.70 12.38 7.99
C VAL A 52 13.95 11.65 6.67
N HIS A 53 15.11 11.89 6.07
CA HIS A 53 15.48 11.24 4.82
C HIS A 53 16.03 9.84 5.09
N ILE A 54 15.37 8.81 4.55
CA ILE A 54 15.71 7.41 4.78
C ILE A 54 15.77 6.70 3.42
N PRO A 55 16.93 6.13 3.04
CA PRO A 55 17.02 5.29 1.84
C PRO A 55 16.03 4.13 1.89
N PHE A 56 15.39 3.83 0.76
CA PHE A 56 14.43 2.74 0.69
C PHE A 56 15.13 1.37 0.60
N GLU A 57 15.11 0.62 1.68
CA GLU A 57 15.61 -0.76 1.78
C GLU A 57 14.46 -1.78 1.98
N GLY A 58 13.21 -1.32 1.82
CA GLY A 58 11.99 -2.07 2.02
C GLY A 58 11.02 -1.34 2.96
N TYR A 59 9.73 -1.65 2.85
CA TYR A 59 8.72 -0.95 3.65
C TYR A 59 8.87 -1.21 5.16
N GLY A 60 9.22 -2.43 5.56
CA GLY A 60 9.42 -2.76 6.98
C GLY A 60 10.60 -2.00 7.59
N ASP A 61 11.72 -1.91 6.88
CA ASP A 61 12.89 -1.14 7.29
C ASP A 61 12.57 0.36 7.41
N LEU A 62 11.95 0.94 6.35
CA LEU A 62 11.56 2.34 6.33
C LEU A 62 10.65 2.70 7.52
N ARG A 63 9.65 1.85 7.82
CA ARG A 63 8.75 2.05 8.96
C ARG A 63 9.47 1.93 10.29
N ASN A 64 10.36 0.95 10.47
CA ASN A 64 11.13 0.79 11.70
C ASN A 64 12.06 1.98 11.93
N LYS A 65 12.72 2.47 10.88
CA LYS A 65 13.52 3.68 10.96
C LYS A 65 12.67 4.93 11.27
N ALA A 66 11.48 5.06 10.68
CA ALA A 66 10.55 6.13 11.03
C ALA A 66 10.14 6.08 12.51
N ILE A 67 9.80 4.90 13.02
CA ILE A 67 9.45 4.67 14.44
C ILE A 67 10.59 5.10 15.37
N SER A 68 11.87 4.85 15.01
CA SER A 68 13.01 5.22 15.84
C SER A 68 13.18 6.75 16.02
N HIS A 69 12.55 7.54 15.19
CA HIS A 69 12.52 9.01 15.30
C HIS A 69 11.32 9.54 16.09
N CYS A 70 10.37 8.67 16.46
CA CYS A 70 9.19 9.03 17.23
C CYS A 70 9.51 9.06 18.74
N ASN A 71 9.14 10.14 19.44
CA ASN A 71 9.39 10.31 20.86
C ASN A 71 8.12 10.13 21.72
N GLY A 72 6.95 9.97 21.11
CA GLY A 72 5.69 9.77 21.82
C GLY A 72 5.63 8.41 22.52
N GLU A 73 4.86 8.34 23.60
CA GLU A 73 4.50 7.09 24.28
C GLU A 73 3.69 6.17 23.35
N TRP A 74 2.84 6.78 22.54
CA TRP A 74 2.05 6.13 21.51
C TRP A 74 2.52 6.55 20.11
N ILE A 75 2.40 5.63 19.17
CA ILE A 75 2.73 5.84 17.77
C ILE A 75 1.48 5.58 16.94
N PHE A 76 1.13 6.54 16.07
CA PHE A 76 0.08 6.41 15.08
C PHE A 76 0.69 6.40 13.68
N SER A 77 0.52 5.29 12.96
CA SER A 77 1.05 5.08 11.60
C SER A 77 0.01 5.41 10.55
N LEU A 78 0.38 6.23 9.56
CA LEU A 78 -0.44 6.50 8.39
C LEU A 78 0.38 6.34 7.09
N ASP A 79 -0.26 5.82 6.06
CA ASP A 79 0.27 5.90 4.70
C ASP A 79 -0.13 7.25 4.06
N SER A 80 0.63 7.73 3.07
CA SER A 80 0.38 9.02 2.42
C SER A 80 -1.01 9.13 1.78
N ASP A 81 -1.59 7.99 1.41
CA ASP A 81 -2.92 7.88 0.83
C ASP A 81 -4.05 7.73 1.86
N GLU A 82 -3.72 7.82 3.17
CA GLU A 82 -4.67 7.71 4.27
C GLU A 82 -4.98 9.07 4.91
N ARG A 83 -6.17 9.17 5.53
CA ARG A 83 -6.65 10.36 6.27
C ARG A 83 -7.27 9.91 7.58
N CYS A 84 -6.78 10.45 8.67
CA CYS A 84 -7.44 10.33 9.98
C CYS A 84 -8.71 11.16 9.98
N THR A 85 -9.83 10.61 10.46
CA THR A 85 -11.06 11.38 10.65
C THR A 85 -11.12 11.95 12.05
N GLU A 86 -12.01 12.91 12.30
CA GLU A 86 -12.19 13.50 13.62
C GLU A 86 -12.63 12.45 14.65
N GLU A 87 -13.49 11.53 14.25
CA GLU A 87 -13.97 10.46 15.11
C GLU A 87 -12.85 9.49 15.52
N VAL A 88 -11.92 9.20 14.59
CA VAL A 88 -10.73 8.37 14.90
C VAL A 88 -9.78 9.11 15.84
N ARG A 89 -9.53 10.40 15.60
CA ARG A 89 -8.75 11.27 16.50
C ARG A 89 -9.30 11.21 17.91
N ASP A 90 -10.60 11.48 18.06
CA ASP A 90 -11.25 11.58 19.37
C ASP A 90 -11.24 10.23 20.11
N GLU A 91 -11.47 9.12 19.38
CA GLU A 91 -11.37 7.78 19.95
C GLU A 91 -9.93 7.46 20.37
N ILE A 92 -8.91 7.80 19.57
CA ILE A 92 -7.50 7.60 19.92
C ILE A 92 -7.14 8.39 21.17
N LEU A 93 -7.46 9.70 21.22
CA LEU A 93 -7.14 10.54 22.35
C LEU A 93 -7.80 10.06 23.67
N ALA A 94 -9.05 9.64 23.60
CA ALA A 94 -9.73 9.05 24.75
C ALA A 94 -9.12 7.70 25.16
N LEU A 95 -8.76 6.87 24.18
CA LEU A 95 -8.22 5.54 24.41
C LEU A 95 -6.85 5.58 25.10
N ILE A 96 -5.92 6.41 24.60
CA ILE A 96 -4.53 6.44 25.10
C ILE A 96 -4.41 6.89 26.55
N GLU A 97 -5.42 7.55 27.14
CA GLU A 97 -5.40 7.93 28.56
C GLU A 97 -5.38 6.70 29.48
N ASN A 98 -6.14 5.64 29.14
CA ASN A 98 -6.26 4.44 29.96
C ASN A 98 -6.36 3.16 29.09
N ALA A 99 -5.53 3.05 28.05
CA ALA A 99 -5.60 1.95 27.10
C ALA A 99 -5.35 0.58 27.76
N PRO A 100 -6.28 -0.38 27.65
CA PRO A 100 -6.10 -1.73 28.21
C PRO A 100 -5.13 -2.59 27.39
N LEU A 101 -4.89 -2.25 26.13
CA LEU A 101 -4.04 -3.00 25.19
C LEU A 101 -2.92 -2.08 24.68
N ASP A 102 -1.91 -2.68 24.07
CA ASP A 102 -0.73 -1.94 23.61
C ASP A 102 -0.71 -1.74 22.10
N ILE A 103 -1.54 -2.46 21.33
CA ILE A 103 -1.55 -2.47 19.89
C ILE A 103 -2.99 -2.53 19.40
N TYR A 104 -3.33 -1.68 18.39
CA TYR A 104 -4.66 -1.59 17.83
C TYR A 104 -4.60 -1.52 16.30
N ARG A 105 -5.55 -2.18 15.65
CA ARG A 105 -5.84 -2.03 14.22
C ARG A 105 -6.88 -0.94 14.03
N VAL A 106 -6.76 -0.18 12.95
CA VAL A 106 -7.72 0.83 12.55
C VAL A 106 -8.38 0.39 11.23
N PRO A 107 -9.70 0.29 11.16
CA PRO A 107 -10.39 -0.07 9.92
C PRO A 107 -10.30 1.05 8.90
N ARG A 108 -10.35 0.69 7.59
CA ARG A 108 -10.22 1.63 6.48
C ARG A 108 -11.44 1.62 5.58
N LYS A 109 -11.88 2.81 5.17
CA LYS A 109 -12.78 3.02 4.03
C LYS A 109 -11.94 3.36 2.81
N ASN A 110 -11.90 2.46 1.84
CA ASN A 110 -11.21 2.71 0.58
C ASN A 110 -12.14 3.45 -0.38
N TYR A 111 -11.72 4.64 -0.84
CA TYR A 111 -12.42 5.41 -1.86
C TYR A 111 -11.75 5.19 -3.21
N PHE A 112 -12.56 4.92 -4.23
CA PHE A 112 -12.09 4.80 -5.61
C PHE A 112 -13.16 5.33 -6.57
N MET A 113 -12.74 6.15 -7.55
CA MET A 113 -13.64 6.82 -8.50
C MET A 113 -14.81 7.53 -7.80
N GLY A 114 -14.51 8.30 -6.74
CA GLY A 114 -15.50 9.08 -5.98
C GLY A 114 -16.45 8.26 -5.09
N ARG A 115 -16.25 6.96 -4.95
CA ARG A 115 -17.15 6.07 -4.19
C ARG A 115 -16.39 5.28 -3.11
N TRP A 116 -17.03 5.10 -1.95
CA TRP A 116 -16.59 4.13 -0.97
C TRP A 116 -16.82 2.70 -1.48
N ILE A 117 -15.77 1.93 -1.58
CA ILE A 117 -15.79 0.52 -2.00
C ILE A 117 -16.05 -0.36 -0.78
N LYS A 118 -17.26 -0.90 -0.70
CA LYS A 118 -17.69 -1.76 0.42
C LYS A 118 -17.43 -3.24 0.18
N HIS A 119 -17.33 -3.62 -1.09
CA HIS A 119 -17.20 -5.00 -1.55
C HIS A 119 -15.88 -5.20 -2.30
N SER A 120 -15.85 -6.02 -3.33
CA SER A 120 -14.66 -6.27 -4.14
C SER A 120 -13.47 -6.83 -3.34
N GLY A 121 -13.66 -7.15 -2.05
CA GLY A 121 -12.63 -7.60 -1.12
C GLY A 121 -11.76 -6.48 -0.53
N TRP A 122 -12.25 -5.23 -0.59
CA TRP A 122 -11.54 -4.06 -0.07
C TRP A 122 -11.98 -3.65 1.34
N TYR A 123 -13.09 -4.13 1.84
CA TYR A 123 -13.59 -3.82 3.19
C TYR A 123 -14.04 -5.11 3.92
N PRO A 124 -13.83 -5.22 5.23
CA PRO A 124 -12.91 -4.41 6.05
C PRO A 124 -11.45 -4.70 5.70
N ASN A 125 -10.59 -3.67 5.72
CA ASN A 125 -9.17 -3.82 5.41
C ASN A 125 -8.32 -3.63 6.68
N PHE A 126 -7.97 -4.72 7.34
CA PHE A 126 -7.11 -4.74 8.53
C PHE A 126 -5.76 -5.38 8.18
N ARG A 127 -4.91 -4.68 7.45
CA ARG A 127 -3.61 -5.27 7.07
C ARG A 127 -2.66 -5.33 8.26
N GLN A 128 -2.40 -4.17 8.87
CA GLN A 128 -1.43 -4.02 9.94
C GLN A 128 -2.01 -3.14 11.05
N PRO A 129 -1.52 -3.26 12.30
CA PRO A 129 -1.83 -2.30 13.34
C PRO A 129 -1.30 -0.92 12.99
N GLN A 130 -2.02 0.12 13.37
CA GLN A 130 -1.66 1.50 13.11
C GLN A 130 -1.51 2.35 14.36
N LEU A 131 -2.08 1.93 15.50
CA LEU A 131 -1.89 2.59 16.78
C LEU A 131 -1.23 1.60 17.74
N PHE A 132 -0.09 1.97 18.34
CA PHE A 132 0.63 1.10 19.26
C PHE A 132 1.52 1.89 20.22
N ARG A 133 1.74 1.33 21.43
CA ARG A 133 2.74 1.88 22.35
C ARG A 133 4.14 1.74 21.76
N ASN A 134 4.95 2.77 21.93
CA ASN A 134 6.35 2.76 21.49
C ASN A 134 7.10 1.56 22.10
N GLY A 135 7.86 0.84 21.26
CA GLY A 135 8.56 -0.37 21.65
C GLY A 135 7.71 -1.64 21.74
N LYS A 136 6.37 -1.58 21.52
CA LYS A 136 5.51 -2.77 21.57
C LYS A 136 5.22 -3.43 20.22
N MET A 137 5.70 -2.84 19.15
CA MET A 137 5.58 -3.40 17.79
C MET A 137 6.78 -3.00 16.93
N SER A 138 7.16 -3.87 16.02
CA SER A 138 8.07 -3.59 14.91
C SER A 138 7.57 -4.26 13.62
N TYR A 139 8.08 -3.83 12.47
CA TYR A 139 7.80 -4.47 11.20
C TYR A 139 8.87 -5.51 10.88
N ASP A 140 8.49 -6.62 10.22
CA ASP A 140 9.47 -7.57 9.70
C ASP A 140 10.19 -6.98 8.47
N LEU A 141 11.40 -7.47 8.20
CA LEU A 141 12.24 -6.96 7.12
C LEU A 141 12.03 -7.68 5.78
N LYS A 142 10.90 -8.36 5.60
CA LYS A 142 10.58 -9.00 4.32
C LYS A 142 10.35 -7.95 3.25
N LEU A 143 10.99 -8.12 2.10
CA LEU A 143 10.91 -7.19 0.98
C LEU A 143 9.49 -7.09 0.37
N VAL A 144 8.69 -8.15 0.50
CA VAL A 144 7.32 -8.21 -0.06
C VAL A 144 6.38 -8.77 0.98
N HIS A 145 5.28 -8.05 1.23
CA HIS A 145 4.28 -8.37 2.26
C HIS A 145 4.90 -8.36 3.66
N GLU A 146 5.50 -7.22 4.01
CA GLU A 146 5.96 -6.99 5.37
C GLU A 146 4.83 -7.32 6.35
N GLY A 147 5.14 -8.14 7.34
CA GLY A 147 4.32 -8.40 8.49
C GLY A 147 4.69 -7.45 9.63
N PHE A 148 4.17 -7.71 10.78
CA PHE A 148 4.58 -7.05 12.01
C PHE A 148 4.89 -8.08 13.09
N VAL A 149 5.75 -7.70 14.03
CA VAL A 149 6.10 -8.49 15.21
C VAL A 149 5.54 -7.76 16.43
N SER A 150 4.66 -8.45 17.16
CA SER A 150 4.18 -7.94 18.45
C SER A 150 5.20 -8.23 19.54
N HIS A 151 5.55 -7.22 20.31
CA HIS A 151 6.37 -7.30 21.53
C HIS A 151 5.49 -7.14 22.80
N SER A 152 4.19 -7.30 22.65
CA SER A 152 3.21 -7.28 23.74
C SER A 152 2.64 -8.69 23.94
N ASP A 153 2.42 -9.07 25.21
CA ASP A 153 1.73 -10.31 25.59
C ASP A 153 0.21 -10.19 25.49
N LYS A 154 -0.28 -8.98 25.24
CA LYS A 154 -1.71 -8.69 25.12
C LYS A 154 -2.20 -8.96 23.70
N LYS A 155 -3.51 -9.23 23.58
CA LYS A 155 -4.17 -9.31 22.28
C LYS A 155 -4.15 -7.96 21.55
N ILE A 156 -4.30 -7.99 20.24
CA ILE A 156 -4.43 -6.80 19.40
C ILE A 156 -5.88 -6.32 19.45
N GLY A 157 -6.07 -5.03 19.79
CA GLY A 157 -7.36 -4.36 19.76
C GLY A 157 -7.76 -3.88 18.37
N VAL A 158 -8.95 -3.32 18.29
CA VAL A 158 -9.49 -2.67 17.09
C VAL A 158 -10.10 -1.34 17.50
N ILE A 159 -9.76 -0.28 16.79
CA ILE A 159 -10.43 1.02 16.84
C ILE A 159 -11.80 0.87 16.17
N SER A 160 -12.84 1.47 16.74
CA SER A 160 -14.21 1.37 16.22
C SER A 160 -14.42 2.29 15.02
N ASN A 161 -13.86 3.49 15.05
CA ASN A 161 -13.94 4.47 14.00
C ASN A 161 -12.97 4.18 12.86
N ILE A 162 -13.19 4.79 11.71
CA ILE A 162 -12.64 4.34 10.42
C ILE A 162 -11.87 5.48 9.76
N ILE A 163 -10.60 5.24 9.41
CA ILE A 163 -9.82 6.14 8.55
C ILE A 163 -10.24 6.01 7.09
N TRP A 164 -10.00 7.06 6.31
CA TRP A 164 -10.22 7.04 4.87
C TRP A 164 -8.91 6.72 4.16
N GLN A 165 -9.00 5.94 3.07
CA GLN A 165 -7.88 5.64 2.19
C GLN A 165 -8.25 5.91 0.73
N PHE A 166 -7.32 6.54 0.00
CA PHE A 166 -7.43 6.91 -1.42
C PHE A 166 -6.32 6.20 -2.21
N PRO A 167 -6.41 4.86 -2.43
CA PRO A 167 -5.31 4.04 -2.91
C PRO A 167 -4.88 4.36 -4.34
N PHE A 168 -5.74 5.05 -5.11
CA PHE A 168 -5.49 5.45 -6.48
C PHE A 168 -6.04 6.85 -6.74
N LYS A 169 -5.23 7.69 -7.38
CA LYS A 169 -5.62 9.01 -7.86
C LYS A 169 -6.48 8.89 -9.13
N ASN A 170 -6.10 7.99 -10.03
CA ASN A 170 -6.71 7.80 -11.33
C ASN A 170 -6.52 6.36 -11.83
N THR A 171 -7.08 6.07 -13.01
CA THR A 171 -6.97 4.74 -13.65
C THR A 171 -5.53 4.41 -14.07
N GLU A 172 -4.72 5.41 -14.40
CA GLU A 172 -3.31 5.22 -14.76
C GLU A 172 -2.52 4.57 -13.61
N GLU A 173 -2.71 5.05 -12.37
CA GLU A 173 -2.10 4.42 -11.19
C GLU A 173 -2.56 2.96 -10.99
N VAL A 174 -3.82 2.63 -11.34
CA VAL A 174 -4.31 1.24 -11.30
C VAL A 174 -3.53 0.36 -12.26
N ILE A 175 -3.34 0.83 -13.50
CA ILE A 175 -2.61 0.10 -14.55
C ILE A 175 -1.14 -0.06 -14.18
N HIS A 176 -0.47 1.01 -13.75
CA HIS A 176 0.92 0.96 -13.29
C HIS A 176 1.11 -0.02 -12.14
N LYS A 177 0.22 -0.01 -11.17
CA LYS A 177 0.26 -0.94 -10.04
C LYS A 177 0.03 -2.37 -10.48
N ALA A 178 -0.95 -2.64 -11.36
CA ALA A 178 -1.19 -3.96 -11.94
C ALA A 178 0.05 -4.48 -12.69
N ASN A 179 0.70 -3.62 -13.49
CA ASN A 179 1.93 -3.96 -14.20
C ASN A 179 3.07 -4.32 -13.23
N ARG A 180 3.34 -3.46 -12.22
CA ARG A 180 4.38 -3.70 -11.22
C ARG A 180 4.15 -5.00 -10.44
N TYR A 181 2.93 -5.20 -9.92
CA TYR A 181 2.62 -6.39 -9.12
C TYR A 181 2.55 -7.68 -9.94
N SER A 182 2.20 -7.59 -11.24
CA SER A 182 2.30 -8.75 -12.12
C SER A 182 3.75 -9.19 -12.32
N THR A 183 4.70 -8.24 -12.44
CA THR A 183 6.14 -8.54 -12.52
C THR A 183 6.66 -9.20 -11.25
N LEU A 184 6.42 -8.57 -10.08
CA LEU A 184 6.84 -9.13 -8.79
C LEU A 184 6.21 -10.51 -8.48
N GLY A 185 5.07 -10.79 -9.07
CA GLY A 185 4.40 -12.08 -8.92
C GLY A 185 4.97 -13.20 -9.74
N VAL A 186 5.82 -12.91 -10.76
CA VAL A 186 6.45 -13.95 -11.60
C VAL A 186 7.41 -14.80 -10.79
N GLU A 187 8.29 -14.19 -10.00
CA GLU A 187 9.26 -14.90 -9.15
C GLU A 187 8.57 -15.93 -8.25
N LYS A 188 7.48 -15.54 -7.60
CA LYS A 188 6.69 -16.46 -6.75
C LYS A 188 6.07 -17.63 -7.51
N LEU A 189 5.75 -17.46 -8.79
CA LEU A 189 5.26 -18.55 -9.63
C LEU A 189 6.39 -19.46 -10.08
N GLN A 190 7.57 -18.89 -10.37
CA GLN A 190 8.77 -19.66 -10.69
C GLN A 190 9.23 -20.51 -9.51
N ASP A 191 9.26 -19.95 -8.31
CA ASP A 191 9.60 -20.67 -7.06
C ASP A 191 8.67 -21.88 -6.79
N LYS A 192 7.41 -21.78 -7.26
CA LYS A 192 6.42 -22.87 -7.18
C LYS A 192 6.50 -23.87 -8.33
N GLY A 193 7.43 -23.71 -9.26
CA GLY A 193 7.56 -24.55 -10.45
C GLY A 193 6.39 -24.39 -11.44
N GLU A 194 5.65 -23.25 -11.38
CA GLU A 194 4.53 -23.02 -12.27
C GLU A 194 4.99 -22.76 -13.71
N THR A 195 4.17 -23.16 -14.66
CA THR A 195 4.40 -22.91 -16.09
C THR A 195 3.53 -21.77 -16.60
N GLY A 196 4.07 -20.96 -17.52
CA GLY A 196 3.33 -19.96 -18.26
C GLY A 196 2.37 -20.57 -19.30
N GLY A 197 1.72 -19.73 -20.10
CA GLY A 197 0.85 -20.10 -21.20
C GLY A 197 -0.33 -19.14 -21.34
N VAL A 198 -0.66 -18.74 -22.57
CA VAL A 198 -1.71 -17.76 -22.87
C VAL A 198 -3.08 -18.23 -22.37
N PHE A 199 -3.42 -19.47 -22.64
CA PHE A 199 -4.70 -20.03 -22.20
C PHE A 199 -4.78 -20.12 -20.68
N LYS A 200 -3.70 -20.55 -20.03
CA LYS A 200 -3.59 -20.57 -18.56
C LYS A 200 -3.72 -19.17 -17.97
N ALA A 201 -3.05 -18.17 -18.58
CA ALA A 201 -3.16 -16.77 -18.19
C ALA A 201 -4.62 -16.28 -18.25
N PHE A 202 -5.32 -16.59 -19.34
CA PHE A 202 -6.73 -16.21 -19.51
C PHE A 202 -7.63 -16.86 -18.42
N LEU A 203 -7.48 -18.16 -18.19
CA LEU A 203 -8.30 -18.86 -17.20
C LEU A 203 -8.08 -18.33 -15.78
N HIS A 204 -6.83 -18.11 -15.38
CA HIS A 204 -6.52 -17.55 -14.06
C HIS A 204 -6.97 -16.10 -13.92
N GLY A 205 -6.81 -15.29 -14.97
CA GLY A 205 -7.34 -13.92 -15.02
C GLY A 205 -8.85 -13.90 -14.90
N PHE A 206 -9.54 -14.71 -15.71
CA PHE A 206 -11.00 -14.81 -15.69
C PHE A 206 -11.53 -15.27 -14.32
N TRP A 207 -10.89 -16.28 -13.73
CA TRP A 207 -11.23 -16.70 -12.37
C TRP A 207 -11.03 -15.56 -11.36
N SER A 208 -9.95 -14.78 -11.49
CA SER A 208 -9.72 -13.62 -10.65
C SER A 208 -10.81 -12.57 -10.79
N PHE A 209 -11.29 -12.30 -12.02
CA PHE A 209 -12.44 -11.43 -12.27
C PHE A 209 -13.69 -11.94 -11.57
N ILE A 210 -14.09 -13.19 -11.83
CA ILE A 210 -15.28 -13.81 -11.21
C ILE A 210 -15.19 -13.75 -9.69
N LYS A 211 -14.03 -14.07 -9.12
CA LYS A 211 -13.81 -14.01 -7.68
C LYS A 211 -14.10 -12.62 -7.10
N HIS A 212 -13.60 -11.55 -7.72
CA HIS A 212 -13.77 -10.19 -7.20
C HIS A 212 -15.11 -9.59 -7.55
N TYR A 213 -15.63 -9.85 -8.75
CA TYR A 213 -16.89 -9.26 -9.20
C TYR A 213 -18.12 -9.99 -8.64
N ILE A 214 -18.11 -11.32 -8.64
CA ILE A 214 -19.25 -12.14 -8.19
C ILE A 214 -19.08 -12.53 -6.72
N PHE A 215 -18.05 -13.32 -6.36
CA PHE A 215 -17.95 -13.88 -5.02
C PHE A 215 -17.65 -12.85 -3.94
N LYS A 216 -16.92 -11.77 -4.27
CA LYS A 216 -16.71 -10.65 -3.38
C LYS A 216 -17.69 -9.50 -3.59
N LEU A 217 -18.80 -9.78 -4.28
CA LEU A 217 -19.92 -8.87 -4.50
C LEU A 217 -19.51 -7.53 -5.15
N GLY A 218 -18.45 -7.51 -5.98
CA GLY A 218 -17.95 -6.28 -6.60
C GLY A 218 -18.99 -5.59 -7.49
N PHE A 219 -19.97 -6.33 -8.04
CA PHE A 219 -21.08 -5.76 -8.79
C PHE A 219 -21.94 -4.79 -7.96
N LEU A 220 -21.97 -4.92 -6.64
CA LEU A 220 -22.67 -3.99 -5.74
C LEU A 220 -21.92 -2.64 -5.58
N ASP A 221 -20.64 -2.61 -5.89
CA ASP A 221 -19.86 -1.36 -5.96
C ASP A 221 -20.04 -0.62 -7.30
N GLY A 222 -20.85 -1.14 -8.23
CA GLY A 222 -21.16 -0.54 -9.53
C GLY A 222 -19.95 -0.50 -10.47
N GLY A 223 -19.81 0.61 -11.24
CA GLY A 223 -18.70 0.80 -12.18
C GLY A 223 -17.32 0.64 -11.56
N PRO A 224 -17.02 1.29 -10.42
CA PRO A 224 -15.75 1.09 -9.71
C PRO A 224 -15.46 -0.37 -9.35
N GLY A 225 -16.47 -1.14 -8.92
CA GLY A 225 -16.33 -2.56 -8.63
C GLY A 225 -15.98 -3.39 -9.87
N PHE A 226 -16.55 -3.04 -11.04
CA PHE A 226 -16.17 -3.65 -12.31
C PHE A 226 -14.71 -3.34 -12.66
N VAL A 227 -14.28 -2.07 -12.56
CA VAL A 227 -12.90 -1.66 -12.85
C VAL A 227 -11.91 -2.38 -11.93
N ILE A 228 -12.24 -2.53 -10.64
CA ILE A 228 -11.40 -3.29 -9.69
C ILE A 228 -11.30 -4.76 -10.10
N ALA A 229 -12.41 -5.40 -10.44
CA ALA A 229 -12.42 -6.80 -10.86
C ALA A 229 -11.65 -7.01 -12.16
N PHE A 230 -11.78 -6.06 -13.11
CA PHE A 230 -11.04 -6.08 -14.39
C PHE A 230 -9.54 -5.86 -14.16
N GLY A 231 -9.13 -4.91 -13.33
CA GLY A 231 -7.72 -4.73 -12.96
C GLY A 231 -7.10 -5.97 -12.29
N ASN A 232 -7.90 -6.72 -11.51
CA ASN A 232 -7.46 -8.02 -10.96
C ASN A 232 -7.33 -9.11 -12.04
N PHE A 233 -8.21 -9.08 -13.06
CA PHE A 233 -8.05 -9.91 -14.26
C PHE A 233 -6.72 -9.59 -14.94
N GLU A 234 -6.50 -8.33 -15.31
CA GLU A 234 -5.29 -7.88 -16.03
C GLU A 234 -4.01 -8.23 -15.26
N GLY A 235 -3.92 -7.89 -13.99
CA GLY A 235 -2.75 -8.18 -13.16
C GLY A 235 -2.44 -9.68 -13.07
N THR A 236 -3.47 -10.53 -13.03
CA THR A 236 -3.31 -11.99 -13.01
C THR A 236 -2.94 -12.50 -14.40
N PHE A 237 -3.61 -12.03 -15.45
CA PHE A 237 -3.33 -12.40 -16.83
C PHE A 237 -1.88 -12.08 -17.21
N TYR A 238 -1.45 -10.83 -16.99
CA TYR A 238 -0.09 -10.41 -17.32
C TYR A 238 0.98 -11.11 -16.48
N ARG A 239 0.69 -11.52 -15.26
CA ARG A 239 1.62 -12.32 -14.46
C ARG A 239 1.95 -13.65 -15.14
N TYR A 240 0.96 -14.37 -15.67
CA TYR A 240 1.19 -15.62 -16.39
C TYR A 240 1.78 -15.41 -17.78
N ILE A 241 1.47 -14.29 -18.47
CA ILE A 241 2.12 -13.92 -19.73
C ILE A 241 3.60 -13.63 -19.50
N LYS A 242 3.95 -12.81 -18.49
CA LYS A 242 5.35 -12.53 -18.15
C LYS A 242 6.10 -13.79 -17.70
N LEU A 243 5.43 -14.73 -17.05
CA LEU A 243 6.01 -16.05 -16.76
C LEU A 243 6.29 -16.82 -18.05
N THR A 244 5.39 -16.74 -19.04
CA THR A 244 5.60 -17.33 -20.36
C THR A 244 6.81 -16.71 -21.05
N GLU A 245 6.93 -15.38 -21.03
CA GLU A 245 8.10 -14.66 -21.58
C GLU A 245 9.40 -15.09 -20.90
N ALA A 246 9.41 -15.18 -19.58
CA ALA A 246 10.59 -15.57 -18.79
C ALA A 246 11.03 -17.04 -19.04
N GLN A 247 10.09 -17.91 -19.41
CA GLN A 247 10.35 -19.33 -19.73
C GLN A 247 10.59 -19.59 -21.23
N ALA A 248 10.24 -18.64 -22.08
CA ALA A 248 10.37 -18.79 -23.52
C ALA A 248 11.79 -18.49 -24.00
N ASN A 249 12.27 -19.30 -24.92
CA ASN A 249 13.53 -19.05 -25.65
C ASN A 249 13.21 -18.49 -27.02
N TRP A 250 12.61 -17.30 -27.08
CA TRP A 250 12.23 -16.67 -28.36
C TRP A 250 13.45 -16.13 -29.08
N LYS A 251 13.64 -16.59 -30.33
CA LYS A 251 14.66 -16.03 -31.21
C LYS A 251 14.13 -14.77 -31.87
N VAL A 252 14.75 -13.65 -31.63
CA VAL A 252 14.46 -12.41 -32.34
C VAL A 252 15.15 -12.46 -33.71
N PRO A 253 14.44 -12.28 -34.85
CA PRO A 253 15.06 -12.21 -36.17
C PRO A 253 16.08 -11.06 -36.20
N SER A 254 17.28 -11.34 -36.66
CA SER A 254 18.30 -10.32 -36.87
C SER A 254 18.32 -9.89 -38.35
N VAL A 255 18.37 -8.59 -38.57
CA VAL A 255 18.55 -8.04 -39.92
C VAL A 255 20.04 -7.84 -40.19
N LYS A 256 20.53 -8.38 -41.29
CA LYS A 256 21.89 -8.10 -41.72
C LYS A 256 22.02 -6.64 -42.17
N PRO A 257 23.19 -5.99 -42.00
CA PRO A 257 23.39 -4.62 -42.44
C PRO A 257 23.05 -4.48 -43.94
N ILE A 258 22.15 -3.53 -44.22
CA ILE A 258 21.76 -3.21 -45.60
C ILE A 258 22.69 -2.12 -46.10
N HIS A 259 23.58 -2.45 -47.03
CA HIS A 259 24.50 -1.50 -47.66
C HIS A 259 23.83 -0.83 -48.89
N LYS A 260 24.26 0.40 -49.21
CA LYS A 260 23.84 1.03 -50.48
C LYS A 260 24.19 0.13 -51.64
N PRO A 261 23.35 0.05 -52.69
CA PRO A 261 23.73 -0.64 -53.93
C PRO A 261 25.06 -0.07 -54.44
N LYS A 262 25.98 -0.94 -54.81
CA LYS A 262 27.20 -0.48 -55.50
C LYS A 262 26.73 0.14 -56.80
N GLN A 263 27.09 1.42 -57.03
CA GLN A 263 26.91 2.11 -58.33
C GLN A 263 27.78 1.48 -59.40
#